data_d9e7614e85437e9cfb60a8f261902904
#
_entry.id   d9e7614e85437e9cfb60a8f261902904
#
_cell.length_a   1.000
_cell.length_b   1.000
_cell.length_c   1.000
_cell.angle_alpha   90.00
_cell.angle_beta   90.00
_cell.angle_gamma   90.00
#
_symmetry.space_group_name_H-M   'P 1'
#
loop_
_entity.id
_entity.type
_entity.pdbx_description
1 polymer ?
#
loop_
_entity_poly.entity_id
_entity_poly.type
_entity_poly.pdbx_seq_one_letter_code
_entity_poly.pdbx_strand_id
1 'polypeptide(L)'
;PGVGQNLMNHLSAQITFKVKDGIVLETNEDTAHFGLHYTSSGSDQKNDMVLRTTTVIDEREERVAGVRTKYLTGDVPADRAARISCTLGLPDGTGHVKLASEEASVQPSFNYCYLQHPNDIRRVREGIRFGVKVLESDAYENVLDHRIQPTDEILNDDDALDLWIRQTVGTARHVSGTCKMGPDSDPMAVVDQYCQVKGVEGLFIADASIIPRIPRS
;
A
#
# COMPACT_ATOMS: atom_id res chain seq x y z
N PRO A 1 -24.43 12.79 2.65
CA PRO A 1 -23.99 12.09 1.42
C PRO A 1 -22.55 11.59 1.52
N GLY A 2 -21.68 12.24 2.33
CA GLY A 2 -20.25 11.91 2.43
C GLY A 2 -19.92 10.68 3.28
N VAL A 3 -20.81 10.22 4.14
CA VAL A 3 -20.56 9.05 5.00
C VAL A 3 -20.27 7.82 4.16
N GLY A 4 -19.15 7.16 4.47
CA GLY A 4 -18.66 5.98 3.76
C GLY A 4 -17.99 6.27 2.41
N GLN A 5 -17.96 7.51 1.93
CA GLN A 5 -17.23 7.91 0.72
C GLN A 5 -15.78 8.28 1.04
N ASN A 6 -14.96 8.50 0.00
CA ASN A 6 -13.57 8.93 0.17
C ASN A 6 -12.71 7.92 0.97
N LEU A 7 -13.00 6.63 0.87
CA LEU A 7 -12.18 5.59 1.49
C LEU A 7 -10.77 5.63 0.88
N MET A 8 -9.77 5.95 1.69
CA MET A 8 -8.38 5.98 1.29
C MET A 8 -7.58 4.95 2.11
N ASN A 9 -6.53 4.44 1.49
CA ASN A 9 -5.56 3.57 2.15
C ASN A 9 -4.26 3.58 1.36
N HIS A 10 -3.14 3.38 2.02
CA HIS A 10 -1.90 3.08 1.32
C HIS A 10 -1.96 1.67 0.75
N LEU A 11 -1.56 1.53 -0.50
CA LEU A 11 -1.40 0.24 -1.15
C LEU A 11 0.08 -0.05 -1.36
N SER A 12 0.44 -1.33 -1.32
CA SER A 12 1.83 -1.75 -1.45
C SER A 12 1.94 -2.99 -2.32
N ALA A 13 2.88 -2.97 -3.25
CA ALA A 13 3.31 -4.14 -4.02
C ALA A 13 4.71 -4.57 -3.58
N GLN A 14 5.00 -5.88 -3.65
CA GLN A 14 6.24 -6.45 -3.11
C GLN A 14 7.14 -6.95 -4.23
N ILE A 15 8.41 -6.55 -4.19
CA ILE A 15 9.47 -7.13 -5.02
C ILE A 15 10.23 -8.11 -4.13
N THR A 16 10.47 -9.33 -4.60
CA THR A 16 11.12 -10.37 -3.81
C THR A 16 12.37 -10.91 -4.49
N PHE A 17 13.39 -11.14 -3.68
CA PHE A 17 14.69 -11.67 -4.09
C PHE A 17 15.07 -12.86 -3.20
N LYS A 18 15.73 -13.85 -3.77
CA LYS A 18 16.44 -14.88 -3.01
C LYS A 18 17.72 -14.31 -2.42
N VAL A 19 17.98 -14.65 -1.16
CA VAL A 19 19.24 -14.33 -0.47
C VAL A 19 20.27 -15.40 -0.78
N LYS A 20 21.51 -15.01 -1.00
CA LYS A 20 22.63 -15.95 -1.25
C LYS A 20 22.80 -16.96 -0.12
N ASP A 21 23.22 -18.16 -0.47
CA ASP A 21 23.49 -19.21 0.50
C ASP A 21 24.63 -18.79 1.44
N GLY A 22 24.47 -19.09 2.73
CA GLY A 22 25.41 -18.70 3.78
C GLY A 22 25.19 -17.30 4.36
N ILE A 23 24.34 -16.47 3.76
CA ILE A 23 23.92 -15.19 4.36
C ILE A 23 22.79 -15.46 5.36
N VAL A 24 22.97 -14.98 6.58
CA VAL A 24 21.96 -15.00 7.64
C VAL A 24 21.32 -13.61 7.71
N LEU A 25 20.02 -13.54 7.49
CA LEU A 25 19.26 -12.32 7.70
C LEU A 25 18.90 -12.23 9.19
N GLU A 26 19.29 -11.14 9.84
CA GLU A 26 18.88 -10.90 11.22
C GLU A 26 17.39 -10.57 11.26
N THR A 27 16.67 -11.25 12.17
CA THR A 27 15.20 -11.15 12.31
C THR A 27 14.76 -10.39 13.56
N ASN A 28 15.70 -9.68 14.21
CA ASN A 28 15.39 -8.94 15.42
C ASN A 28 14.49 -7.73 15.09
N GLU A 29 13.59 -7.39 16.00
CA GLU A 29 12.65 -6.27 15.88
C GLU A 29 13.36 -4.91 15.71
N ASP A 30 14.65 -4.84 16.04
CA ASP A 30 15.51 -3.66 15.93
C ASP A 30 16.17 -3.48 14.54
N THR A 31 15.89 -4.36 13.57
CA THR A 31 16.37 -4.12 12.20
C THR A 31 15.77 -2.84 11.65
N ALA A 32 16.62 -1.84 11.48
CA ALA A 32 16.22 -0.52 10.98
C ALA A 32 15.57 -0.69 9.61
N HIS A 33 14.28 -0.43 9.54
CA HIS A 33 13.54 -0.39 8.27
C HIS A 33 13.89 0.93 7.57
N PHE A 34 14.80 0.86 6.61
CA PHE A 34 15.10 2.00 5.77
C PHE A 34 13.96 2.24 4.79
N GLY A 35 13.44 3.47 4.76
CA GLY A 35 12.45 3.93 3.80
C GLY A 35 13.02 5.01 2.91
N LEU A 36 12.98 4.79 1.60
CA LEU A 36 13.29 5.80 0.60
C LEU A 36 12.00 6.48 0.17
N HIS A 37 11.79 7.72 0.60
CA HIS A 37 10.70 8.56 0.12
C HIS A 37 11.14 9.31 -1.13
N TYR A 38 10.34 9.25 -2.19
CA TYR A 38 10.63 9.96 -3.43
C TYR A 38 9.35 10.43 -4.11
N THR A 39 9.50 11.35 -5.06
CA THR A 39 8.41 11.84 -5.89
C THR A 39 8.44 11.12 -7.22
N SER A 40 7.33 10.47 -7.60
CA SER A 40 7.21 9.79 -8.88
C SER A 40 7.29 10.78 -10.05
N SER A 41 7.72 10.32 -11.21
CA SER A 41 7.87 11.16 -12.40
C SER A 41 6.56 11.83 -12.79
N GLY A 42 6.62 13.14 -13.02
CA GLY A 42 5.46 13.95 -13.39
C GLY A 42 4.40 14.14 -12.29
N SER A 43 4.72 13.77 -11.04
CA SER A 43 3.84 14.05 -9.90
C SER A 43 4.12 15.45 -9.32
N ASP A 44 3.07 16.18 -9.01
CA ASP A 44 3.09 17.42 -8.23
C ASP A 44 3.05 17.15 -6.70
N GLN A 45 2.81 15.90 -6.32
CA GLN A 45 2.70 15.45 -4.95
C GLN A 45 4.08 15.00 -4.44
N LYS A 46 4.78 15.85 -3.71
CA LYS A 46 6.10 15.52 -3.15
C LYS A 46 6.03 14.28 -2.25
N ASN A 47 7.00 13.36 -2.43
CA ASN A 47 7.14 12.15 -1.62
C ASN A 47 5.88 11.28 -1.64
N ASP A 48 5.29 11.11 -2.81
CA ASP A 48 4.08 10.31 -3.02
C ASP A 48 4.35 8.80 -3.05
N MET A 49 5.62 8.40 -3.14
CA MET A 49 6.06 7.00 -3.17
C MET A 49 7.07 6.68 -2.07
N VAL A 50 7.01 5.45 -1.57
CA VAL A 50 7.96 4.94 -0.56
C VAL A 50 8.43 3.54 -0.96
N LEU A 51 9.75 3.34 -0.95
CA LEU A 51 10.36 2.00 -0.98
C LEU A 51 10.86 1.65 0.42
N ARG A 52 10.45 0.49 0.94
CA ARG A 52 10.92 -0.02 2.24
C ARG A 52 11.52 -1.41 2.09
N THR A 53 12.72 -1.60 2.61
CA THR A 53 13.35 -2.91 2.68
C THR A 53 12.82 -3.69 3.87
N THR A 54 12.62 -5.00 3.69
CA THR A 54 12.29 -5.95 4.75
C THR A 54 13.16 -7.18 4.54
N THR A 55 13.94 -7.52 5.55
CA THR A 55 14.94 -8.58 5.46
C THR A 55 14.38 -9.99 5.62
N VAL A 56 13.17 -10.12 6.17
CA VAL A 56 12.50 -11.42 6.36
C VAL A 56 11.03 -11.30 6.01
N ILE A 57 10.52 -12.32 5.34
CA ILE A 57 9.09 -12.44 5.05
C ILE A 57 8.45 -13.20 6.22
N ASP A 58 7.70 -12.50 7.08
CA ASP A 58 6.89 -13.16 8.11
C ASP A 58 5.61 -13.72 7.48
N GLU A 59 5.48 -15.04 7.47
CA GLU A 59 4.29 -15.74 6.97
C GLU A 59 2.99 -15.32 7.70
N ARG A 60 3.09 -14.81 8.93
CA ARG A 60 1.92 -14.31 9.68
C ARG A 60 1.42 -12.98 9.14
N GLU A 61 2.33 -12.08 8.76
CA GLU A 61 1.96 -10.80 8.15
C GLU A 61 1.27 -11.00 6.80
N GLU A 62 1.69 -11.98 6.02
CA GLU A 62 1.12 -12.27 4.72
C GLU A 62 -0.31 -12.84 4.79
N ARG A 63 -0.62 -13.65 5.80
CA ARG A 63 -2.00 -14.13 6.04
C ARG A 63 -2.97 -12.98 6.31
N VAL A 64 -2.51 -11.94 6.98
CA VAL A 64 -3.31 -10.74 7.29
C VAL A 64 -3.46 -9.83 6.08
N ALA A 65 -2.45 -9.76 5.20
CA ALA A 65 -2.48 -8.95 3.98
C ALA A 65 -3.27 -9.62 2.83
N GLY A 66 -3.67 -10.88 2.98
CA GLY A 66 -4.43 -11.63 1.95
C GLY A 66 -3.60 -12.10 0.75
N VAL A 67 -2.29 -11.89 0.77
CA VAL A 67 -1.35 -12.36 -0.26
C VAL A 67 -0.75 -13.68 0.21
N ARG A 68 -0.75 -14.71 -0.66
CA ARG A 68 -0.16 -15.99 -0.31
C ARG A 68 1.36 -15.94 -0.47
N THR A 69 2.12 -16.28 0.59
CA THR A 69 3.59 -16.35 0.61
C THR A 69 4.15 -17.05 -0.63
N LYS A 70 3.58 -18.19 -0.99
CA LYS A 70 3.99 -18.97 -2.16
C LYS A 70 3.93 -18.20 -3.48
N TYR A 71 3.05 -17.20 -3.59
CA TYR A 71 2.96 -16.38 -4.79
C TYR A 71 4.13 -15.39 -4.89
N LEU A 72 4.64 -14.94 -3.74
CA LEU A 72 5.74 -13.98 -3.67
C LEU A 72 7.12 -14.64 -3.73
N THR A 73 7.27 -15.80 -3.11
CA THR A 73 8.58 -16.46 -2.96
C THR A 73 8.77 -17.68 -3.85
N GLY A 74 7.70 -18.16 -4.52
CA GLY A 74 7.74 -19.40 -5.28
C GLY A 74 8.11 -20.60 -4.39
N ASP A 75 9.16 -21.31 -4.74
CA ASP A 75 9.69 -22.44 -3.98
C ASP A 75 10.83 -22.03 -3.01
N VAL A 76 11.16 -20.74 -2.93
CA VAL A 76 12.17 -20.23 -1.99
C VAL A 76 11.56 -20.14 -0.59
N PRO A 77 12.19 -20.70 0.46
CA PRO A 77 11.73 -20.54 1.82
C PRO A 77 11.68 -19.06 2.25
N ALA A 78 10.68 -18.70 3.05
CA ALA A 78 10.43 -17.30 3.44
C ALA A 78 11.63 -16.68 4.19
N ASP A 79 12.35 -17.45 4.98
CA ASP A 79 13.58 -17.04 5.69
C ASP A 79 14.80 -16.85 4.77
N ARG A 80 14.67 -17.26 3.50
CA ARG A 80 15.68 -17.11 2.44
C ARG A 80 15.30 -16.08 1.38
N ALA A 81 14.24 -15.32 1.62
CA ALA A 81 13.76 -14.29 0.71
C ALA A 81 13.81 -12.91 1.39
N ALA A 82 14.40 -11.95 0.70
CA ALA A 82 14.32 -10.52 1.03
C ALA A 82 13.29 -9.84 0.15
N ARG A 83 12.67 -8.79 0.64
CA ARG A 83 11.70 -8.00 -0.13
C ARG A 83 11.93 -6.50 0.00
N ILE A 84 11.47 -5.77 -1.01
CA ILE A 84 11.23 -4.34 -0.94
C ILE A 84 9.75 -4.07 -1.21
N SER A 85 9.13 -3.31 -0.34
CA SER A 85 7.76 -2.84 -0.50
C SER A 85 7.77 -1.56 -1.31
N CYS A 86 7.04 -1.53 -2.43
CA CYS A 86 6.74 -0.31 -3.17
C CYS A 86 5.36 0.18 -2.76
N THR A 87 5.30 1.28 -2.01
CA THR A 87 4.06 1.80 -1.43
C THR A 87 3.68 3.12 -2.10
N LEU A 88 2.44 3.20 -2.58
CA LEU A 88 1.82 4.45 -3.00
C LEU A 88 1.27 5.17 -1.77
N GLY A 89 1.96 6.23 -1.35
CA GLY A 89 1.63 7.00 -0.14
C GLY A 89 0.54 8.04 -0.33
N LEU A 90 0.34 8.55 -1.55
CA LEU A 90 -0.68 9.55 -1.86
C LEU A 90 -1.48 9.11 -3.09
N PRO A 91 -2.44 8.17 -2.95
CA PRO A 91 -3.28 7.76 -4.06
C PRO A 91 -4.19 8.91 -4.55
N ASP A 92 -4.47 8.94 -5.85
CA ASP A 92 -5.47 9.82 -6.46
C ASP A 92 -6.86 9.17 -6.44
N GLY A 93 -6.92 7.84 -6.51
CA GLY A 93 -8.15 7.08 -6.42
C GLY A 93 -8.67 6.97 -4.99
N THR A 94 -10.00 6.99 -4.85
CA THR A 94 -10.68 6.75 -3.57
C THR A 94 -11.77 5.70 -3.73
N GLY A 95 -12.00 4.95 -2.67
CA GLY A 95 -13.05 3.95 -2.59
C GLY A 95 -14.23 4.38 -1.72
N HIS A 96 -14.98 3.38 -1.26
CA HIS A 96 -16.13 3.60 -0.39
C HIS A 96 -16.41 2.41 0.54
N VAL A 97 -17.10 2.71 1.63
CA VAL A 97 -17.71 1.74 2.56
C VAL A 97 -19.21 1.87 2.46
N LYS A 98 -19.92 0.75 2.44
CA LYS A 98 -21.39 0.71 2.44
C LYS A 98 -21.91 -0.31 3.44
N LEU A 99 -22.99 0.01 4.10
CA LEU A 99 -23.71 -0.99 4.90
C LEU A 99 -24.22 -2.10 3.94
N ALA A 100 -23.97 -3.34 4.34
CA ALA A 100 -24.51 -4.52 3.65
C ALA A 100 -25.88 -4.91 4.21
N SER A 101 -26.22 -4.46 5.43
CA SER A 101 -27.46 -4.73 6.14
C SER A 101 -27.72 -3.62 7.17
N GLU A 102 -28.95 -3.50 7.66
CA GLU A 102 -29.32 -2.70 8.84
C GLU A 102 -28.91 -3.38 10.15
N GLU A 103 -28.62 -4.66 10.11
CA GLU A 103 -28.13 -5.46 11.23
C GLU A 103 -26.67 -5.06 11.56
N ALA A 104 -26.42 -4.51 12.76
CA ALA A 104 -25.10 -4.03 13.18
C ALA A 104 -24.02 -5.13 13.27
N SER A 105 -24.43 -6.41 13.39
CA SER A 105 -23.53 -7.56 13.40
C SER A 105 -22.99 -7.94 12.00
N VAL A 106 -23.63 -7.47 10.94
CA VAL A 106 -23.22 -7.77 9.56
C VAL A 106 -22.10 -6.78 9.15
N GLN A 107 -20.97 -7.33 8.72
CA GLN A 107 -19.84 -6.52 8.25
C GLN A 107 -20.23 -5.65 7.05
N PRO A 108 -19.82 -4.36 7.04
CA PRO A 108 -20.00 -3.52 5.87
C PRO A 108 -19.19 -4.02 4.67
N SER A 109 -19.60 -3.64 3.50
CA SER A 109 -18.84 -3.90 2.27
C SER A 109 -17.82 -2.78 2.05
N PHE A 110 -16.58 -3.18 1.70
CA PHE A 110 -15.47 -2.29 1.42
C PHE A 110 -15.08 -2.40 -0.05
N ASN A 111 -15.03 -1.28 -0.74
CA ASN A 111 -14.45 -1.21 -2.07
C ASN A 111 -13.36 -0.14 -2.06
N TYR A 112 -12.11 -0.57 -2.04
CA TYR A 112 -10.96 0.33 -2.02
C TYR A 112 -10.71 1.02 -3.36
N CYS A 113 -11.24 0.51 -4.46
CA CYS A 113 -10.99 1.01 -5.82
C CYS A 113 -9.50 1.14 -6.15
N TYR A 114 -8.66 0.25 -5.60
CA TYR A 114 -7.22 0.28 -5.82
C TYR A 114 -6.88 0.27 -7.31
N LEU A 115 -5.94 1.15 -7.70
CA LEU A 115 -5.38 1.21 -9.05
C LEU A 115 -6.42 1.42 -10.17
N GLN A 116 -7.61 1.94 -9.85
CA GLN A 116 -8.59 2.33 -10.86
C GLN A 116 -8.23 3.68 -11.49
N HIS A 117 -7.55 4.56 -10.73
CA HIS A 117 -7.04 5.81 -11.28
C HIS A 117 -5.78 5.54 -12.12
N PRO A 118 -5.72 5.99 -13.40
CA PRO A 118 -4.59 5.68 -14.29
C PRO A 118 -3.23 6.14 -13.76
N ASN A 119 -3.21 7.24 -13.02
CA ASN A 119 -1.98 7.76 -12.44
C ASN A 119 -1.45 6.89 -11.30
N ASP A 120 -2.34 6.22 -10.54
CA ASP A 120 -1.94 5.34 -9.44
C ASP A 120 -1.17 4.12 -9.95
N ILE A 121 -1.72 3.42 -10.94
CA ILE A 121 -1.06 2.24 -11.50
C ILE A 121 0.26 2.61 -12.19
N ARG A 122 0.32 3.74 -12.91
CA ARG A 122 1.55 4.25 -13.52
C ARG A 122 2.65 4.48 -12.49
N ARG A 123 2.32 5.13 -11.35
CA ARG A 123 3.28 5.41 -10.27
C ARG A 123 3.76 4.14 -9.60
N VAL A 124 2.88 3.17 -9.35
CA VAL A 124 3.28 1.89 -8.77
C VAL A 124 4.18 1.12 -9.75
N ARG A 125 3.87 1.09 -11.06
CA ARG A 125 4.70 0.47 -12.09
C ARG A 125 6.11 1.07 -12.13
N GLU A 126 6.21 2.41 -12.13
CA GLU A 126 7.48 3.13 -12.01
C GLU A 126 8.24 2.74 -10.75
N GLY A 127 7.53 2.69 -9.61
CA GLY A 127 8.11 2.34 -8.32
C GLY A 127 8.63 0.91 -8.26
N ILE A 128 7.94 -0.05 -8.87
CA ILE A 128 8.41 -1.44 -8.98
C ILE A 128 9.72 -1.48 -9.78
N ARG A 129 9.78 -0.84 -10.95
CA ARG A 129 11.01 -0.79 -11.76
C ARG A 129 12.16 -0.10 -11.03
N PHE A 130 11.85 0.96 -10.29
CA PHE A 130 12.85 1.65 -9.49
C PHE A 130 13.35 0.77 -8.33
N GLY A 131 12.45 0.08 -7.63
CA GLY A 131 12.81 -0.86 -6.56
C GLY A 131 13.67 -2.02 -7.06
N VAL A 132 13.36 -2.59 -8.22
CA VAL A 132 14.20 -3.60 -8.88
C VAL A 132 15.60 -3.06 -9.14
N LYS A 133 15.71 -1.87 -9.75
CA LYS A 133 17.01 -1.23 -10.03
C LYS A 133 17.83 -0.97 -8.76
N VAL A 134 17.17 -0.64 -7.63
CA VAL A 134 17.85 -0.47 -6.34
C VAL A 134 18.43 -1.81 -5.86
N LEU A 135 17.63 -2.89 -5.88
CA LEU A 135 18.06 -4.20 -5.37
C LEU A 135 19.05 -4.93 -6.29
N GLU A 136 19.07 -4.61 -7.58
CA GLU A 136 20.04 -5.13 -8.56
C GLU A 136 21.33 -4.28 -8.64
N SER A 137 21.49 -3.27 -7.78
CA SER A 137 22.71 -2.48 -7.70
C SER A 137 23.85 -3.22 -7.01
N ASP A 138 25.09 -2.79 -7.26
CA ASP A 138 26.33 -3.35 -6.66
C ASP A 138 26.27 -3.40 -5.12
N ALA A 139 25.49 -2.51 -4.48
CA ALA A 139 25.31 -2.49 -3.03
C ALA A 139 24.72 -3.78 -2.46
N TYR A 140 23.95 -4.50 -3.25
CA TYR A 140 23.30 -5.76 -2.86
C TYR A 140 23.94 -7.00 -3.47
N GLU A 141 24.97 -6.83 -4.33
CA GLU A 141 25.64 -7.93 -5.04
C GLU A 141 26.10 -9.05 -4.13
N ASN A 142 26.59 -8.74 -2.93
CA ASN A 142 27.09 -9.73 -1.98
C ASN A 142 26.02 -10.39 -1.11
N VAL A 143 24.77 -9.91 -1.17
CA VAL A 143 23.66 -10.36 -0.31
C VAL A 143 22.59 -11.09 -1.11
N LEU A 144 22.20 -10.55 -2.24
CA LEU A 144 21.11 -11.06 -3.06
C LEU A 144 21.64 -11.98 -4.17
N ASP A 145 20.89 -13.05 -4.45
CA ASP A 145 21.20 -14.03 -5.50
C ASP A 145 20.48 -13.62 -6.81
N HIS A 146 19.16 -13.76 -6.83
CA HIS A 146 18.35 -13.40 -7.99
C HIS A 146 16.96 -12.91 -7.56
N ARG A 147 16.32 -12.18 -8.46
CA ARG A 147 14.93 -11.74 -8.29
C ARG A 147 13.97 -12.91 -8.52
N ILE A 148 13.00 -13.05 -7.60
CA ILE A 148 11.95 -14.06 -7.66
C ILE A 148 10.72 -13.47 -8.35
N GLN A 149 10.27 -12.28 -7.89
CA GLN A 149 9.09 -11.58 -8.42
C GLN A 149 9.29 -10.05 -8.41
N PRO A 150 8.74 -9.34 -9.43
CA PRO A 150 8.23 -9.86 -10.71
C PRO A 150 9.34 -10.48 -11.56
N THR A 151 9.01 -11.42 -12.47
CA THR A 151 9.97 -11.99 -13.43
C THR A 151 10.35 -10.96 -14.51
N ASP A 152 11.37 -11.26 -15.32
CA ASP A 152 11.78 -10.36 -16.41
C ASP A 152 10.69 -10.18 -17.47
N GLU A 153 9.96 -11.24 -17.78
CA GLU A 153 8.85 -11.20 -18.73
C GLU A 153 7.76 -10.25 -18.23
N ILE A 154 7.44 -10.30 -16.92
CA ILE A 154 6.45 -9.40 -16.30
C ILE A 154 6.99 -7.97 -16.27
N LEU A 155 8.25 -7.77 -15.86
CA LEU A 155 8.83 -6.44 -15.65
C LEU A 155 8.97 -5.64 -16.93
N ASN A 156 9.25 -6.31 -18.05
CA ASN A 156 9.55 -5.68 -19.34
C ASN A 156 8.30 -5.38 -20.19
N ASP A 157 7.13 -5.88 -19.78
CA ASP A 157 5.85 -5.62 -20.45
C ASP A 157 4.93 -4.82 -19.51
N ASP A 158 4.42 -3.68 -19.97
CA ASP A 158 3.58 -2.79 -19.16
C ASP A 158 2.26 -3.43 -18.76
N ASP A 159 1.62 -4.15 -19.68
CA ASP A 159 0.31 -4.80 -19.44
C ASP A 159 0.47 -6.00 -18.49
N ALA A 160 1.52 -6.79 -18.66
CA ALA A 160 1.85 -7.89 -17.76
C ALA A 160 2.18 -7.39 -16.36
N LEU A 161 2.94 -6.30 -16.24
CA LEU A 161 3.29 -5.70 -14.97
C LEU A 161 2.07 -5.09 -14.27
N ASP A 162 1.19 -4.40 -15.00
CA ASP A 162 -0.07 -3.88 -14.46
C ASP A 162 -0.99 -5.00 -13.95
N LEU A 163 -1.09 -6.10 -14.68
CA LEU A 163 -1.85 -7.28 -14.26
C LEU A 163 -1.25 -7.88 -12.98
N TRP A 164 0.07 -8.07 -12.95
CA TRP A 164 0.77 -8.59 -11.79
C TRP A 164 0.60 -7.68 -10.56
N ILE A 165 0.73 -6.36 -10.72
CA ILE A 165 0.50 -5.39 -9.64
C ILE A 165 -0.92 -5.54 -9.08
N ARG A 166 -1.96 -5.59 -9.96
CA ARG A 166 -3.36 -5.74 -9.53
C ARG A 166 -3.64 -7.04 -8.79
N GLN A 167 -2.90 -8.11 -9.09
CA GLN A 167 -3.04 -9.41 -8.45
C GLN A 167 -2.30 -9.52 -7.12
N THR A 168 -1.24 -8.71 -6.92
CA THR A 168 -0.33 -8.83 -5.79
C THR A 168 -0.39 -7.67 -4.81
N VAL A 169 -1.00 -6.53 -5.20
CA VAL A 169 -1.12 -5.36 -4.34
C VAL A 169 -1.90 -5.70 -3.08
N GLY A 170 -1.34 -5.28 -1.94
CA GLY A 170 -1.92 -5.45 -0.62
C GLY A 170 -2.24 -4.12 0.06
N THR A 171 -2.92 -4.21 1.17
CA THR A 171 -3.25 -3.08 2.05
C THR A 171 -2.12 -2.81 3.05
N ALA A 172 -1.77 -1.54 3.25
CA ALA A 172 -0.89 -1.13 4.36
C ALA A 172 -1.66 -0.93 5.68
N ARG A 173 -2.98 -1.16 5.70
CA ARG A 173 -3.84 -1.05 6.89
C ARG A 173 -3.96 0.37 7.45
N HIS A 174 -3.83 1.39 6.62
CA HIS A 174 -3.96 2.81 6.98
C HIS A 174 -5.28 3.41 6.48
N VAL A 175 -6.37 2.73 6.75
CA VAL A 175 -7.73 3.11 6.29
C VAL A 175 -8.14 4.46 6.87
N SER A 176 -8.63 5.38 6.02
CA SER A 176 -9.01 6.74 6.42
C SER A 176 -10.04 7.36 5.48
N GLY A 177 -10.59 8.50 5.89
CA GLY A 177 -11.31 9.43 5.01
C GLY A 177 -12.81 9.25 4.87
N THR A 178 -13.40 8.19 5.43
CA THR A 178 -14.81 7.82 5.20
C THR A 178 -15.85 8.71 5.90
N CYS A 179 -15.41 9.61 6.78
CA CYS A 179 -16.22 10.66 7.42
C CYS A 179 -15.46 12.00 7.36
N LYS A 180 -14.92 12.33 6.17
CA LYS A 180 -13.95 13.41 6.02
C LYS A 180 -14.40 14.74 6.62
N MET A 181 -13.47 15.44 7.24
CA MET A 181 -13.60 16.81 7.68
C MET A 181 -13.62 17.76 6.47
N GLY A 182 -14.37 18.84 6.57
CA GLY A 182 -14.35 19.88 5.54
C GLY A 182 -15.25 21.07 5.85
N PRO A 183 -15.12 22.16 5.07
CA PRO A 183 -15.93 23.37 5.23
C PRO A 183 -17.40 23.12 4.86
N ASP A 184 -18.28 24.07 5.21
CA ASP A 184 -19.70 24.00 4.88
C ASP A 184 -19.98 24.03 3.38
N SER A 185 -19.07 24.58 2.61
CA SER A 185 -19.13 24.59 1.15
C SER A 185 -18.84 23.22 0.50
N ASP A 186 -18.30 22.24 1.24
CA ASP A 186 -18.10 20.88 0.75
C ASP A 186 -19.28 19.99 1.12
N PRO A 187 -20.17 19.65 0.17
CA PRO A 187 -21.34 18.82 0.43
C PRO A 187 -21.00 17.38 0.83
N MET A 188 -19.74 16.96 0.62
CA MET A 188 -19.23 15.63 1.00
C MET A 188 -18.52 15.64 2.34
N ALA A 189 -18.36 16.80 3.02
CA ALA A 189 -17.83 16.86 4.36
C ALA A 189 -18.84 16.31 5.37
N VAL A 190 -18.40 15.38 6.21
CA VAL A 190 -19.22 14.73 7.24
C VAL A 190 -19.08 15.44 8.58
N VAL A 191 -17.88 15.87 8.93
CA VAL A 191 -17.62 16.60 10.18
C VAL A 191 -17.03 17.98 9.91
N ASP A 192 -17.22 18.88 10.85
CA ASP A 192 -16.60 20.20 10.87
C ASP A 192 -15.18 20.15 11.51
N GLN A 193 -14.54 21.32 11.65
CA GLN A 193 -13.20 21.47 12.26
C GLN A 193 -13.12 21.07 13.74
N TYR A 194 -14.26 20.91 14.42
CA TYR A 194 -14.36 20.46 15.80
C TYR A 194 -14.75 18.99 15.92
N CYS A 195 -14.71 18.25 14.79
CA CYS A 195 -15.10 16.85 14.68
C CYS A 195 -16.59 16.57 14.93
N GLN A 196 -17.44 17.61 14.95
CA GLN A 196 -18.88 17.47 15.11
C GLN A 196 -19.52 17.07 13.78
N VAL A 197 -20.42 16.09 13.81
CA VAL A 197 -21.16 15.64 12.63
C VAL A 197 -22.14 16.72 12.18
N LYS A 198 -22.03 17.13 10.92
CA LYS A 198 -22.88 18.18 10.34
C LYS A 198 -24.34 17.73 10.31
N GLY A 199 -25.22 18.59 10.83
CA GLY A 199 -26.66 18.35 10.85
C GLY A 199 -27.16 17.41 11.96
N VAL A 200 -26.26 16.99 12.88
CA VAL A 200 -26.63 16.18 14.04
C VAL A 200 -26.04 16.79 15.30
N GLU A 201 -26.87 17.15 16.27
CA GLU A 201 -26.41 17.70 17.55
C GLU A 201 -25.81 16.63 18.45
N GLY A 202 -24.71 16.96 19.12
CA GLY A 202 -24.07 16.12 20.13
C GLY A 202 -23.35 14.86 19.61
N LEU A 203 -23.20 14.69 18.29
CA LEU A 203 -22.46 13.58 17.68
C LEU A 203 -21.10 14.04 17.18
N PHE A 204 -20.05 13.33 17.59
CA PHE A 204 -18.66 13.61 17.22
C PHE A 204 -17.98 12.34 16.69
N ILE A 205 -17.03 12.53 15.76
CA ILE A 205 -16.18 11.45 15.22
C ILE A 205 -14.72 11.83 15.45
N ALA A 206 -13.93 10.95 16.07
CA ALA A 206 -12.53 11.22 16.45
C ALA A 206 -11.64 10.00 16.13
N ASP A 207 -11.60 9.59 14.86
CA ASP A 207 -10.71 8.56 14.35
C ASP A 207 -10.18 8.93 12.95
N ALA A 208 -9.43 8.05 12.30
CA ALA A 208 -8.83 8.31 11.00
C ALA A 208 -9.87 8.56 9.88
N SER A 209 -11.15 8.26 10.09
CA SER A 209 -12.19 8.51 9.08
C SER A 209 -12.41 10.00 8.80
N ILE A 210 -12.07 10.88 9.75
CA ILE A 210 -12.20 12.33 9.58
C ILE A 210 -11.13 12.96 8.69
N ILE A 211 -10.04 12.25 8.39
CA ILE A 211 -8.92 12.75 7.61
C ILE A 211 -9.38 13.01 6.17
N PRO A 212 -9.32 14.26 5.65
CA PRO A 212 -9.83 14.58 4.32
C PRO A 212 -8.95 14.02 3.20
N ARG A 213 -7.66 13.86 3.45
CA ARG A 213 -6.69 13.24 2.56
C ARG A 213 -5.66 12.47 3.39
N ILE A 214 -5.41 11.21 3.02
CA ILE A 214 -4.45 10.36 3.71
C ILE A 214 -3.07 11.04 3.77
N PRO A 215 -2.44 11.13 4.96
CA PRO A 215 -1.10 11.71 5.10
C PRO A 215 -0.05 10.77 4.50
N ARG A 216 1.11 11.32 4.19
CA ARG A 216 2.30 10.51 3.89
C ARG A 216 2.74 9.77 5.14
N SER A 217 3.20 8.55 5.00
CA SER A 217 3.81 7.75 6.08
C SER A 217 5.27 8.10 6.27
#